data_dc0cd2cf2d4d976810ceb53c66152513
#
_entry.id   dc0cd2cf2d4d976810ceb53c66152513
#
_cell.length_a   1.000
_cell.length_b   1.000
_cell.length_c   1.000
_cell.angle_alpha   90.00
_cell.angle_beta   90.00
_cell.angle_gamma   90.00
#
_symmetry.space_group_name_H-M   'P 1'
#
loop_
_entity.id
_entity.type
_entity.pdbx_description
1 polymer ?
#
loop_
_entity_poly.entity_id
_entity_poly.type
_entity_poly.pdbx_seq_one_letter_code
_entity_poly.pdbx_strand_id
1 'polypeptide(L)'
;MPHFVLDCSESILETHSEEQILEQVHMVANSTQLFKEGDIKVRVNPYKKYLVGNKKEDFIHVFANIMEGRSVEQKADLSKMMVQKLADMFPEIPNIAMNIREFEKATYCNRSMIKD
;
A
#
# COMPACT_ATOMS: atom_id res chain seq x y z
N MET A 1 6.92 -6.14 -9.20
CA MET A 1 7.76 -5.96 -8.06
C MET A 1 7.16 -5.16 -6.95
N PRO A 2 6.24 -4.23 -7.18
CA PRO A 2 5.78 -3.45 -6.02
C PRO A 2 4.94 -4.28 -5.08
N HIS A 3 5.16 -4.06 -3.79
CA HIS A 3 4.37 -4.63 -2.73
C HIS A 3 3.70 -3.50 -1.97
N PHE A 4 2.38 -3.55 -1.88
CA PHE A 4 1.59 -2.61 -1.10
C PHE A 4 0.99 -3.38 0.06
N VAL A 5 1.47 -3.12 1.25
CA VAL A 5 1.03 -3.80 2.46
C VAL A 5 0.30 -2.81 3.35
N LEU A 6 -0.98 -3.07 3.59
CA LEU A 6 -1.80 -2.22 4.45
C LEU A 6 -1.88 -2.82 5.84
N ASP A 7 -1.32 -2.09 6.80
CA ASP A 7 -1.59 -2.38 8.21
C ASP A 7 -2.77 -1.50 8.62
N CYS A 8 -3.75 -2.08 9.27
CA CYS A 8 -4.96 -1.33 9.61
C CYS A 8 -5.68 -1.90 10.82
N SER A 9 -6.57 -1.10 11.38
CA SER A 9 -7.50 -1.57 12.39
C SER A 9 -8.44 -2.62 11.80
N GLU A 10 -8.70 -3.69 12.51
CA GLU A 10 -9.63 -4.72 12.05
C GLU A 10 -11.03 -4.15 11.78
N SER A 11 -11.43 -3.15 12.55
CA SER A 11 -12.75 -2.52 12.43
C SER A 11 -13.02 -1.90 11.06
N ILE A 12 -12.00 -1.56 10.28
CA ILE A 12 -12.24 -0.98 8.95
C ILE A 12 -12.90 -1.98 8.01
N LEU A 13 -12.77 -3.28 8.31
CA LEU A 13 -13.38 -4.34 7.50
C LEU A 13 -14.90 -4.43 7.71
N GLU A 14 -15.45 -3.68 8.66
CA GLU A 14 -16.89 -3.62 8.88
C GLU A 14 -17.60 -2.80 7.80
N THR A 15 -16.90 -1.84 7.20
CA THR A 15 -17.49 -0.96 6.17
C THR A 15 -17.12 -1.38 4.76
N HIS A 16 -15.95 -1.96 4.57
CA HIS A 16 -15.48 -2.44 3.27
C HIS A 16 -14.84 -3.82 3.45
N SER A 17 -15.11 -4.73 2.54
CA SER A 17 -14.48 -6.05 2.57
C SER A 17 -13.00 -5.94 2.22
N GLU A 18 -12.21 -6.92 2.63
CA GLU A 18 -10.80 -6.98 2.24
C GLU A 18 -10.65 -6.96 0.71
N GLU A 19 -11.52 -7.70 0.01
CA GLU A 19 -11.49 -7.77 -1.45
C GLU A 19 -11.68 -6.40 -2.09
N GLN A 20 -12.59 -5.59 -1.55
CA GLN A 20 -12.82 -4.23 -2.06
C GLN A 20 -11.60 -3.35 -1.84
N ILE A 21 -10.97 -3.46 -0.67
CA ILE A 21 -9.76 -2.69 -0.35
C ILE A 21 -8.63 -3.09 -1.28
N LEU A 22 -8.40 -4.40 -1.44
CA LEU A 22 -7.35 -4.92 -2.32
C LEU A 22 -7.54 -4.41 -3.76
N GLU A 23 -8.77 -4.48 -4.25
CA GLU A 23 -9.12 -4.04 -5.60
C GLU A 23 -8.84 -2.56 -5.81
N GLN A 24 -9.26 -1.72 -4.87
CA GLN A 24 -9.08 -0.28 -4.99
C GLN A 24 -7.60 0.12 -4.90
N VAL A 25 -6.84 -0.50 -4.02
CA VAL A 25 -5.41 -0.24 -3.91
C VAL A 25 -4.70 -0.67 -5.19
N HIS A 26 -5.05 -1.84 -5.73
CA HIS A 26 -4.52 -2.31 -7.01
C HIS A 26 -4.81 -1.32 -8.12
N MET A 27 -6.05 -0.85 -8.21
CA MET A 27 -6.47 0.10 -9.25
C MET A 27 -5.66 1.40 -9.20
N VAL A 28 -5.43 1.94 -8.01
CA VAL A 28 -4.62 3.15 -7.87
C VAL A 28 -3.19 2.89 -8.31
N ALA A 29 -2.58 1.82 -7.83
CA ALA A 29 -1.20 1.48 -8.19
C ALA A 29 -1.06 1.31 -9.70
N ASN A 30 -1.99 0.59 -10.33
CA ASN A 30 -1.97 0.35 -11.76
C ASN A 30 -2.20 1.62 -12.59
N SER A 31 -3.03 2.51 -12.09
CA SER A 31 -3.36 3.76 -12.80
C SER A 31 -2.16 4.68 -12.96
N THR A 32 -1.13 4.55 -12.14
CA THR A 32 0.08 5.37 -12.24
C THR A 32 0.94 5.00 -13.44
N GLN A 33 0.77 3.80 -13.98
CA GLN A 33 1.58 3.24 -15.06
C GLN A 33 3.08 3.14 -14.70
N LEU A 34 3.39 3.14 -13.42
CA LEU A 34 4.77 2.97 -12.93
C LEU A 34 5.17 1.49 -12.90
N PHE A 35 4.20 0.59 -12.94
CA PHE A 35 4.42 -0.85 -12.75
C PHE A 35 3.68 -1.65 -13.81
N LYS A 36 4.20 -2.84 -14.10
CA LYS A 36 3.44 -3.84 -14.85
C LYS A 36 2.32 -4.34 -13.95
N GLU A 37 1.11 -4.40 -14.46
CA GLU A 37 -0.04 -4.82 -13.66
C GLU A 37 0.19 -6.18 -13.00
N GLY A 38 0.71 -7.14 -13.73
CA GLY A 38 0.97 -8.47 -13.22
C GLY A 38 1.98 -8.56 -12.08
N ASP A 39 2.75 -7.51 -11.87
CA ASP A 39 3.76 -7.47 -10.81
C ASP A 39 3.23 -6.88 -9.50
N ILE A 40 2.09 -6.22 -9.54
CA ILE A 40 1.55 -5.51 -8.37
C ILE A 40 1.01 -6.52 -7.35
N LYS A 41 1.51 -6.43 -6.12
CA LYS A 41 1.06 -7.28 -5.03
C LYS A 41 0.47 -6.42 -3.93
N VAL A 42 -0.71 -6.79 -3.47
CA VAL A 42 -1.45 -6.04 -2.44
C VAL A 42 -1.86 -7.00 -1.34
N ARG A 43 -1.65 -6.60 -0.09
CA ARG A 43 -2.05 -7.38 1.08
C ARG A 43 -2.60 -6.47 2.15
N VAL A 44 -3.50 -7.01 2.98
CA VAL A 44 -4.08 -6.30 4.11
C VAL A 44 -3.76 -7.10 5.37
N ASN A 45 -3.20 -6.42 6.37
CA ASN A 45 -2.93 -6.97 7.68
C ASN A 45 -3.82 -6.26 8.71
N PRO A 46 -4.96 -6.83 9.08
CA PRO A 46 -5.82 -6.23 10.10
C PRO A 46 -5.32 -6.56 11.51
N TYR A 47 -5.37 -5.59 12.40
CA TYR A 47 -4.95 -5.74 13.79
C TYR A 47 -6.13 -5.57 14.72
N LYS A 48 -6.24 -6.47 15.70
CA LYS A 48 -7.24 -6.39 16.76
C LYS A 48 -6.74 -5.52 17.91
N LYS A 49 -5.43 -5.57 18.18
CA LYS A 49 -4.80 -4.85 19.29
C LYS A 49 -3.81 -3.87 18.75
N TYR A 50 -4.06 -2.60 19.01
CA TYR A 50 -3.21 -1.50 18.55
C TYR A 50 -3.53 -0.26 19.37
N LEU A 51 -2.63 0.70 19.35
CA LEU A 51 -2.83 2.00 19.97
C LEU A 51 -2.35 3.09 19.01
N VAL A 52 -3.10 4.16 18.93
CA VAL A 52 -2.74 5.38 18.23
C VAL A 52 -2.76 6.49 19.25
N GLY A 53 -1.60 7.09 19.56
CA GLY A 53 -1.51 8.08 20.61
C GLY A 53 -2.02 7.57 21.95
N ASN A 54 -1.72 6.31 22.27
CA ASN A 54 -2.16 5.62 23.49
C ASN A 54 -3.68 5.44 23.59
N LYS A 55 -4.38 5.49 22.46
CA LYS A 55 -5.85 5.30 22.37
C LYS A 55 -6.14 4.27 21.30
N LYS A 56 -7.27 3.62 21.43
CA LYS A 56 -7.73 2.68 20.39
C LYS A 56 -8.50 3.46 19.32
N GLU A 57 -7.75 4.09 18.42
CA GLU A 57 -8.33 4.81 17.27
C GLU A 57 -8.02 4.04 15.98
N ASP A 58 -8.90 4.15 15.00
CA ASP A 58 -8.69 3.49 13.72
C ASP A 58 -7.54 4.10 12.95
N PHE A 59 -6.82 3.25 12.24
CA PHE A 59 -5.69 3.68 11.42
C PHE A 59 -5.55 2.81 10.19
N ILE A 60 -4.92 3.38 9.16
CA ILE A 60 -4.47 2.66 7.97
C ILE A 60 -3.09 3.19 7.62
N HIS A 61 -2.12 2.31 7.52
CA HIS A 61 -0.81 2.67 7.00
C HIS A 61 -0.43 1.75 5.85
N VAL A 62 -0.08 2.34 4.72
CA VAL A 62 0.37 1.59 3.55
C VAL A 62 1.89 1.62 3.49
N PHE A 63 2.50 0.44 3.57
CA PHE A 63 3.93 0.27 3.35
C PHE A 63 4.11 -0.18 1.90
N ALA A 64 4.67 0.68 1.08
CA ALA A 64 4.96 0.34 -0.30
C ALA A 64 6.45 0.06 -0.45
N ASN A 65 6.76 -1.07 -1.07
CA ASN A 65 8.14 -1.43 -1.37
C ASN A 65 8.22 -1.58 -2.89
N ILE A 66 9.02 -0.74 -3.54
CA ILE A 66 9.13 -0.70 -4.99
C ILE A 66 10.59 -0.75 -5.42
N MET A 67 10.83 -1.09 -6.68
CA MET A 67 12.19 -1.07 -7.22
C MET A 67 12.69 0.37 -7.32
N GLU A 68 13.96 0.59 -7.03
CA GLU A 68 14.59 1.90 -7.21
C GLU A 68 14.52 2.35 -8.68
N GLY A 69 14.61 3.65 -8.88
CA GLY A 69 14.66 4.23 -10.22
C GLY A 69 13.56 5.23 -10.54
N ARG A 70 12.49 5.28 -9.73
CA ARG A 70 11.45 6.29 -9.91
C ARG A 70 11.89 7.59 -9.25
N SER A 71 11.44 8.70 -9.81
CA SER A 71 11.77 10.02 -9.26
C SER A 71 11.04 10.25 -7.92
N VAL A 72 11.53 11.20 -7.15
CA VAL A 72 10.87 11.63 -5.92
C VAL A 72 9.46 12.09 -6.22
N GLU A 73 9.28 12.83 -7.32
CA GLU A 73 7.97 13.33 -7.74
C GLU A 73 6.99 12.19 -8.04
N GLN A 74 7.43 11.18 -8.78
CA GLN A 74 6.59 10.00 -9.08
C GLN A 74 6.17 9.28 -7.80
N LYS A 75 7.09 9.11 -6.87
CA LYS A 75 6.81 8.45 -5.60
C LYS A 75 5.86 9.29 -4.73
N ALA A 76 6.06 10.59 -4.68
CA ALA A 76 5.20 11.49 -3.92
C ALA A 76 3.77 11.46 -4.47
N ASP A 77 3.62 11.47 -5.79
CA ASP A 77 2.31 11.40 -6.43
C ASP A 77 1.61 10.08 -6.13
N LEU A 78 2.34 8.98 -6.17
CA LEU A 78 1.79 7.67 -5.84
C LEU A 78 1.24 7.64 -4.40
N SER A 79 2.02 8.14 -3.44
CA SER A 79 1.59 8.20 -2.04
C SER A 79 0.34 9.05 -1.88
N LYS A 80 0.32 10.21 -2.54
CA LYS A 80 -0.81 11.14 -2.45
C LYS A 80 -2.08 10.54 -3.03
N MET A 81 -1.97 9.91 -4.20
CA MET A 81 -3.12 9.26 -4.84
C MET A 81 -3.68 8.13 -3.97
N MET A 82 -2.79 7.34 -3.37
CA MET A 82 -3.21 6.22 -2.54
C MET A 82 -3.91 6.69 -1.27
N VAL A 83 -3.33 7.67 -0.57
CA VAL A 83 -3.93 8.23 0.64
C VAL A 83 -5.27 8.88 0.32
N GLN A 84 -5.36 9.60 -0.80
CA GLN A 84 -6.60 10.22 -1.22
C GLN A 84 -7.70 9.17 -1.46
N LYS A 85 -7.36 8.08 -2.12
CA LYS A 85 -8.33 7.00 -2.36
C LYS A 85 -8.82 6.40 -1.05
N LEU A 86 -7.91 6.12 -0.13
CA LEU A 86 -8.28 5.54 1.16
C LEU A 86 -9.08 6.53 2.01
N ALA A 87 -8.74 7.81 1.94
CA ALA A 87 -9.50 8.85 2.65
C ALA A 87 -10.93 8.96 2.11
N ASP A 88 -11.10 8.79 0.79
CA ASP A 88 -12.43 8.81 0.18
C ASP A 88 -13.25 7.58 0.60
N MET A 89 -12.60 6.42 0.73
CA MET A 89 -13.27 5.20 1.16
C MET A 89 -13.58 5.21 2.66
N PHE A 90 -12.74 5.84 3.46
CA PHE A 90 -12.84 5.86 4.92
C PHE A 90 -12.79 7.28 5.46
N PRO A 91 -13.84 8.07 5.20
CA PRO A 91 -13.83 9.51 5.55
C PRO A 91 -13.79 9.77 7.06
N GLU A 92 -14.14 8.77 7.88
CA GLU A 92 -14.15 8.90 9.34
C GLU A 92 -12.80 8.60 9.99
N ILE A 93 -11.82 8.08 9.24
CA ILE A 93 -10.53 7.68 9.80
C ILE A 93 -9.50 8.77 9.58
N PRO A 94 -9.04 9.46 10.65
CA PRO A 94 -8.06 10.53 10.49
C PRO A 94 -6.64 10.04 10.24
N ASN A 95 -6.33 8.81 10.67
CA ASN A 95 -4.97 8.28 10.63
C ASN A 95 -4.77 7.39 9.40
N ILE A 96 -4.55 8.03 8.26
CA ILE A 96 -4.25 7.34 7.00
C ILE A 96 -2.95 7.89 6.46
N ALA A 97 -2.00 7.01 6.22
CA ALA A 97 -0.68 7.42 5.74
C ALA A 97 -0.06 6.34 4.85
N MET A 98 0.93 6.74 4.10
CA MET A 98 1.72 5.84 3.27
C MET A 98 3.17 6.30 3.22
N ASN A 99 4.08 5.35 3.21
CA ASN A 99 5.47 5.62 2.91
C ASN A 99 5.96 4.63 1.84
N ILE A 100 7.04 5.00 1.18
CA ILE A 100 7.63 4.19 0.12
C ILE A 100 9.07 3.87 0.49
N ARG A 101 9.43 2.58 0.35
CA ARG A 101 10.79 2.09 0.45
C ARG A 101 11.19 1.49 -0.88
N GLU A 102 12.47 1.53 -1.17
CA GLU A 102 12.98 1.03 -2.44
C GLU A 102 13.82 -0.22 -2.26
N PHE A 103 13.66 -1.16 -3.19
CA PHE A 103 14.55 -2.30 -3.30
C PHE A 103 15.82 -1.86 -4.04
N GLU A 104 16.96 -2.29 -3.54
CA GLU A 104 18.23 -2.10 -4.22
C GLU A 104 18.32 -3.11 -5.37
N LYS A 105 18.47 -2.61 -6.58
CA LYS A 105 18.52 -3.43 -7.78
C LYS A 105 19.63 -4.50 -7.73
N ALA A 106 20.77 -4.12 -7.19
CA ALA A 106 21.94 -5.00 -7.16
C ALA A 106 21.74 -6.26 -6.30
N THR A 107 20.85 -6.19 -5.31
CA THR A 107 20.62 -7.30 -4.38
C THR A 107 19.27 -7.97 -4.58
N TYR A 108 18.41 -7.42 -5.43
CA TYR A 108 17.09 -7.99 -5.70
C TYR A 108 17.21 -9.17 -6.66
N CYS A 109 16.47 -10.24 -6.38
CA CYS A 109 16.41 -11.39 -7.26
C CYS A 109 15.00 -11.98 -7.26
N ASN A 110 14.51 -12.32 -8.45
CA ASN A 110 13.26 -13.04 -8.57
C ASN A 110 13.50 -14.30 -9.41
N ARG A 111 12.48 -15.15 -9.49
CA ARG A 111 12.61 -16.44 -10.16
C ARG A 111 13.05 -16.32 -11.64
N SER A 112 12.53 -15.32 -12.34
CA SER A 112 12.84 -15.15 -13.77
C SER A 112 14.30 -14.79 -14.05
N MET A 113 15.01 -14.33 -13.04
CA MET A 113 16.43 -13.97 -13.15
C MET A 113 17.36 -15.16 -12.94
N ILE A 114 16.81 -16.29 -12.48
CA ILE A 114 17.58 -17.51 -12.25
C ILE A 114 17.59 -18.34 -13.54
N LYS A 115 18.77 -18.66 -14.01
CA LYS A 115 18.91 -19.51 -15.20
C LYS A 115 19.00 -20.96 -14.77
N ASP A 116 18.25 -21.81 -15.44
CA ASP A 116 18.30 -23.25 -15.23
C ASP A 116 19.46 -23.89 -16.02
#